data_460e854f23efe52b7f1cec63433f5bbf
#
_entry.id   460e854f23efe52b7f1cec63433f5bbf
#
_cell.length_a   1.000
_cell.length_b   1.000
_cell.length_c   1.000
_cell.angle_alpha   90.00
_cell.angle_beta   90.00
_cell.angle_gamma   90.00
#
_symmetry.space_group_name_H-M   'P 1'
#
loop_
_entity.id
_entity.type
_entity.pdbx_description
1 polymer ?
#
loop_
_entity_poly.entity_id
_entity_poly.type
_entity_poly.pdbx_seq_one_letter_code
_entity_poly.pdbx_strand_id
1 'polypeptide(L)'
;MTLPVLLNLAIALAVCVFLYRLQANHVSFTKRVFAGLGLGVVLGAALQVMYGVGEPEIKATNEWLNVIGSGYVQLLQMIIIPLIMVSIIQAILKLRDASSLGKISTLTIGILLITTIVAASIGILMAKLFGLTAVGLTSTAAEVARGEYMQGNLAAAKELSLPSLLLSFIPANPFLDMTGARKTSTIAVVVFAIFIGVSATGIAGKKPEVFTSFSSFVHVAHVIVMRM
;
A
#
# COMPACT_ATOMS: atom_id res chain seq x y z
N MET A 1 18.25 -22.98 16.23
CA MET A 1 18.80 -22.36 15.01
C MET A 1 20.01 -23.18 14.58
N THR A 2 20.02 -23.65 13.35
CA THR A 2 21.15 -24.39 12.79
C THR A 2 22.28 -23.43 12.43
N LEU A 3 23.53 -23.90 12.43
CA LEU A 3 24.71 -23.10 12.09
C LEU A 3 24.57 -22.39 10.74
N PRO A 4 24.06 -23.05 9.66
CA PRO A 4 23.80 -22.40 8.38
C PRO A 4 22.87 -21.19 8.46
N VAL A 5 21.77 -21.27 9.22
CA VAL A 5 20.83 -20.14 9.39
C VAL A 5 21.50 -18.96 10.06
N LEU A 6 22.33 -19.19 11.09
CA LEU A 6 23.08 -18.12 11.76
C LEU A 6 24.05 -17.43 10.79
N LEU A 7 24.74 -18.20 9.95
CA LEU A 7 25.68 -17.69 8.97
C LEU A 7 24.97 -16.85 7.90
N ASN A 8 23.82 -17.30 7.42
CA ASN A 8 22.99 -16.57 6.45
C ASN A 8 22.49 -15.23 7.04
N LEU A 9 22.04 -15.26 8.29
CA LEU A 9 21.63 -14.05 9.00
C LEU A 9 22.79 -13.07 9.24
N ALA A 10 24.00 -13.60 9.54
CA ALA A 10 25.19 -12.76 9.67
C ALA A 10 25.55 -12.06 8.36
N ILE A 11 25.44 -12.77 7.22
CA ILE A 11 25.64 -12.19 5.88
C ILE A 11 24.58 -11.12 5.59
N ALA A 12 23.31 -11.39 5.89
CA ALA A 12 22.24 -10.41 5.73
C ALA A 12 22.46 -9.16 6.62
N LEU A 13 22.92 -9.35 7.86
CA LEU A 13 23.29 -8.25 8.74
C LEU A 13 24.46 -7.43 8.16
N ALA A 14 25.48 -8.08 7.61
CA ALA A 14 26.59 -7.39 6.95
C ALA A 14 26.12 -6.52 5.78
N VAL A 15 25.16 -7.01 4.98
CA VAL A 15 24.50 -6.24 3.91
C VAL A 15 23.76 -5.03 4.49
N CYS A 16 23.02 -5.20 5.58
CA CYS A 16 22.34 -4.09 6.25
C CYS A 16 23.34 -3.04 6.78
N VAL A 17 24.44 -3.46 7.40
CA VAL A 17 25.50 -2.56 7.86
C VAL A 17 26.15 -1.82 6.69
N PHE A 18 26.38 -2.50 5.58
CA PHE A 18 26.88 -1.86 4.35
C PHE A 18 25.93 -0.77 3.84
N LEU A 19 24.62 -1.07 3.77
CA LEU A 19 23.59 -0.10 3.37
C LEU A 19 23.51 1.08 4.34
N TYR A 20 23.67 0.83 5.63
CA TYR A 20 23.75 1.89 6.64
C TYR A 20 24.99 2.78 6.44
N ARG A 21 26.16 2.22 6.11
CA ARG A 21 27.36 3.01 5.77
C ARG A 21 27.16 3.86 4.52
N LEU A 22 26.43 3.36 3.51
CA LEU A 22 26.04 4.17 2.34
C LEU A 22 25.17 5.36 2.75
N GLN A 23 24.33 5.21 3.75
CA GLN A 23 23.53 6.31 4.32
C GLN A 23 24.42 7.33 5.04
N ALA A 24 25.35 6.87 5.86
CA ALA A 24 26.28 7.74 6.58
C ALA A 24 27.17 8.55 5.62
N ASN A 25 27.48 8.00 4.45
CA ASN A 25 28.23 8.68 3.38
C ASN A 25 27.37 9.57 2.48
N HIS A 26 26.15 9.94 2.92
CA HIS A 26 25.24 10.84 2.19
C HIS A 26 24.88 10.40 0.76
N VAL A 27 24.96 9.10 0.45
CA VAL A 27 24.52 8.59 -0.86
C VAL A 27 23.02 8.82 -1.02
N SER A 28 22.58 9.26 -2.20
CA SER A 28 21.18 9.56 -2.47
C SER A 28 20.25 8.38 -2.17
N PHE A 29 19.05 8.67 -1.69
CA PHE A 29 18.05 7.67 -1.32
C PHE A 29 17.80 6.64 -2.42
N THR A 30 17.62 7.10 -3.66
CA THR A 30 17.37 6.25 -4.82
C THR A 30 18.49 5.22 -5.04
N LYS A 31 19.75 5.65 -4.97
CA LYS A 31 20.90 4.74 -5.14
C LYS A 31 20.95 3.68 -4.03
N ARG A 32 20.61 4.05 -2.80
CA ARG A 32 20.55 3.10 -1.66
C ARG A 32 19.45 2.06 -1.83
N VAL A 33 18.27 2.49 -2.32
CA VAL A 33 17.16 1.56 -2.58
C VAL A 33 17.53 0.55 -3.68
N PHE A 34 18.10 1.02 -4.80
CA PHE A 34 18.54 0.11 -5.86
C PHE A 34 19.70 -0.79 -5.43
N ALA A 35 20.63 -0.30 -4.62
CA ALA A 35 21.69 -1.12 -4.04
C ALA A 35 21.12 -2.20 -3.13
N GLY A 36 20.15 -1.85 -2.27
CA GLY A 36 19.48 -2.81 -1.39
C GLY A 36 18.71 -3.87 -2.17
N LEU A 37 17.99 -3.47 -3.21
CA LEU A 37 17.28 -4.39 -4.09
C LEU A 37 18.25 -5.35 -4.79
N GLY A 38 19.32 -4.82 -5.41
CA GLY A 38 20.32 -5.64 -6.09
C GLY A 38 21.02 -6.62 -5.15
N LEU A 39 21.46 -6.15 -3.98
CA LEU A 39 22.09 -7.03 -2.98
C LEU A 39 21.11 -8.08 -2.43
N GLY A 40 19.85 -7.74 -2.25
CA GLY A 40 18.81 -8.68 -1.84
C GLY A 40 18.59 -9.79 -2.86
N VAL A 41 18.52 -9.43 -4.16
CA VAL A 41 18.39 -10.41 -5.25
C VAL A 41 19.62 -11.31 -5.34
N VAL A 42 20.82 -10.74 -5.26
CA VAL A 42 22.07 -11.51 -5.29
C VAL A 42 22.17 -12.46 -4.09
N LEU A 43 21.85 -11.99 -2.89
CA LEU A 43 21.84 -12.80 -1.68
C LEU A 43 20.82 -13.94 -1.79
N GLY A 44 19.59 -13.63 -2.23
CA GLY A 44 18.55 -14.64 -2.42
C GLY A 44 18.93 -15.71 -3.45
N ALA A 45 19.48 -15.30 -4.58
CA ALA A 45 19.96 -16.21 -5.61
C ALA A 45 21.12 -17.09 -5.12
N ALA A 46 22.08 -16.49 -4.40
CA ALA A 46 23.21 -17.23 -3.82
C ALA A 46 22.73 -18.31 -2.82
N LEU A 47 21.80 -17.95 -1.92
CA LEU A 47 21.24 -18.91 -0.98
C LEU A 47 20.49 -20.05 -1.71
N GLN A 48 19.76 -19.72 -2.78
CA GLN A 48 19.01 -20.70 -3.56
C GLN A 48 19.93 -21.66 -4.32
N VAL A 49 21.07 -21.18 -4.82
CA VAL A 49 22.08 -22.02 -5.49
C VAL A 49 22.83 -22.91 -4.48
N MET A 50 23.09 -22.39 -3.26
CA MET A 50 23.86 -23.14 -2.25
C MET A 50 23.04 -24.25 -1.57
N TYR A 51 21.78 -24.01 -1.29
CA TYR A 51 20.95 -24.95 -0.50
C TYR A 51 19.89 -25.68 -1.34
N GLY A 52 19.52 -25.16 -2.51
CA GLY A 52 18.39 -25.66 -3.29
C GLY A 52 17.07 -24.99 -2.96
N VAL A 53 16.08 -25.15 -3.84
CA VAL A 53 14.76 -24.53 -3.69
C VAL A 53 13.93 -25.27 -2.64
N GLY A 54 13.47 -24.56 -1.61
CA GLY A 54 12.53 -25.10 -0.63
C GLY A 54 13.14 -25.83 0.57
N GLU A 55 14.46 -25.84 0.69
CA GLU A 55 15.17 -26.44 1.82
C GLU A 55 14.83 -25.76 3.16
N PRO A 56 14.80 -26.51 4.28
CA PRO A 56 14.39 -25.98 5.59
C PRO A 56 15.27 -24.83 6.08
N GLU A 57 16.56 -24.81 5.73
CA GLU A 57 17.49 -23.75 6.07
C GLU A 57 17.13 -22.42 5.40
N ILE A 58 16.68 -22.46 4.13
CA ILE A 58 16.20 -21.26 3.42
C ILE A 58 14.90 -20.77 4.04
N LYS A 59 13.96 -21.66 4.33
CA LYS A 59 12.69 -21.31 4.97
C LYS A 59 12.94 -20.62 6.30
N ALA A 60 13.75 -21.21 7.17
CA ALA A 60 14.08 -20.65 8.47
C ALA A 60 14.81 -19.29 8.35
N THR A 61 15.74 -19.15 7.39
CA THR A 61 16.41 -17.87 7.12
C THR A 61 15.41 -16.82 6.67
N ASN A 62 14.52 -17.17 5.72
CA ASN A 62 13.51 -16.25 5.21
C ASN A 62 12.48 -15.84 6.26
N GLU A 63 12.10 -16.72 7.20
CA GLU A 63 11.23 -16.36 8.30
C GLU A 63 11.80 -15.22 9.15
N TRP A 64 13.09 -15.30 9.49
CA TRP A 64 13.77 -14.25 10.24
C TRP A 64 13.94 -12.95 9.44
N LEU A 65 14.32 -13.03 8.17
CA LEU A 65 14.42 -11.86 7.31
C LEU A 65 13.05 -11.22 7.08
N ASN A 66 12.00 -12.02 7.02
CA ASN A 66 10.63 -11.56 6.86
C ASN A 66 10.11 -10.78 8.08
N VAL A 67 10.62 -11.04 9.28
CA VAL A 67 10.30 -10.21 10.46
C VAL A 67 10.65 -8.74 10.21
N ILE A 68 11.81 -8.47 9.61
CA ILE A 68 12.23 -7.10 9.29
C ILE A 68 11.42 -6.57 8.09
N GLY A 69 11.31 -7.35 7.02
CA GLY A 69 10.62 -6.94 5.79
C GLY A 69 9.13 -6.72 6.00
N SER A 70 8.43 -7.71 6.53
CA SER A 70 7.00 -7.60 6.83
C SER A 70 6.71 -6.64 7.97
N GLY A 71 7.59 -6.54 8.97
CA GLY A 71 7.48 -5.56 10.03
C GLY A 71 7.50 -4.13 9.48
N TYR A 72 8.43 -3.82 8.58
CA TYR A 72 8.47 -2.53 7.89
C TYR A 72 7.19 -2.25 7.09
N VAL A 73 6.71 -3.23 6.33
CA VAL A 73 5.46 -3.09 5.56
C VAL A 73 4.26 -2.88 6.48
N GLN A 74 4.19 -3.59 7.60
CA GLN A 74 3.11 -3.42 8.58
C GLN A 74 3.14 -2.02 9.22
N LEU A 75 4.32 -1.49 9.53
CA LEU A 75 4.45 -0.11 10.02
C LEU A 75 3.97 0.91 8.98
N LEU A 76 4.29 0.71 7.70
CA LEU A 76 3.76 1.57 6.63
C LEU A 76 2.23 1.46 6.53
N GLN A 77 1.68 0.24 6.59
CA GLN A 77 0.23 0.02 6.53
C GLN A 77 -0.51 0.66 7.71
N MET A 78 0.10 0.67 8.90
CA MET A 78 -0.47 1.31 10.09
C MET A 78 -0.72 2.81 9.89
N ILE A 79 0.12 3.48 9.09
CA ILE A 79 0.01 4.92 8.85
C ILE A 79 -1.01 5.25 7.76
N ILE A 80 -1.27 4.35 6.83
CA ILE A 80 -2.06 4.61 5.62
C ILE A 80 -3.45 5.14 5.96
N ILE A 81 -4.21 4.46 6.81
CA ILE A 81 -5.60 4.80 7.10
C ILE A 81 -5.73 6.14 7.85
N PRO A 82 -4.99 6.39 8.94
CA PRO A 82 -4.96 7.69 9.59
C PRO A 82 -4.53 8.82 8.64
N LEU A 83 -3.51 8.58 7.82
CA LEU A 83 -3.01 9.57 6.87
C LEU A 83 -4.07 9.95 5.82
N ILE A 84 -4.74 8.97 5.22
CA ILE A 84 -5.81 9.19 4.25
C ILE A 84 -6.93 10.01 4.90
N MET A 85 -7.39 9.60 6.07
CA MET A 85 -8.49 10.25 6.76
C MET A 85 -8.19 11.73 7.05
N VAL A 86 -7.07 12.02 7.74
CA VAL A 86 -6.76 13.41 8.11
C VAL A 86 -6.41 14.26 6.90
N SER A 87 -5.76 13.70 5.87
CA SER A 87 -5.40 14.43 4.64
C SER A 87 -6.63 14.84 3.84
N ILE A 88 -7.62 13.96 3.71
CA ILE A 88 -8.85 14.26 2.98
C ILE A 88 -9.69 15.29 3.75
N ILE A 89 -9.87 15.11 5.07
CA ILE A 89 -10.58 16.09 5.88
C ILE A 89 -9.89 17.45 5.74
N GLN A 90 -8.57 17.52 5.91
CA GLN A 90 -7.83 18.76 5.78
C GLN A 90 -7.92 19.40 4.39
N ALA A 91 -7.89 18.60 3.35
CA ALA A 91 -8.05 19.08 1.97
C ALA A 91 -9.42 19.77 1.80
N ILE A 92 -10.49 19.15 2.29
CA ILE A 92 -11.84 19.70 2.21
C ILE A 92 -11.99 20.99 3.03
N LEU A 93 -11.44 21.00 4.26
CA LEU A 93 -11.48 22.20 5.11
C LEU A 93 -10.75 23.42 4.49
N LYS A 94 -9.75 23.18 3.63
CA LYS A 94 -9.03 24.25 2.90
C LYS A 94 -9.78 24.76 1.67
N LEU A 95 -10.76 24.03 1.17
CA LEU A 95 -11.56 24.45 0.01
C LEU A 95 -12.56 25.52 0.46
N ARG A 96 -12.40 26.73 -0.10
CA ARG A 96 -13.29 27.87 0.19
C ARG A 96 -14.70 27.69 -0.40
N ASP A 97 -14.82 26.87 -1.45
CA ASP A 97 -16.10 26.64 -2.15
C ASP A 97 -16.31 25.15 -2.44
N ALA A 98 -17.39 24.60 -1.92
CA ALA A 98 -17.82 23.23 -2.17
C ALA A 98 -18.11 22.95 -3.68
N SER A 99 -18.44 23.98 -4.48
CA SER A 99 -18.66 23.88 -5.91
C SER A 99 -17.40 23.48 -6.69
N SER A 100 -16.22 23.86 -6.21
CA SER A 100 -14.93 23.49 -6.80
C SER A 100 -14.60 22.01 -6.63
N LEU A 101 -15.13 21.36 -5.59
CA LEU A 101 -14.93 19.93 -5.33
C LEU A 101 -15.42 19.05 -6.47
N GLY A 102 -16.62 19.32 -7.01
CA GLY A 102 -17.19 18.56 -8.11
C GLY A 102 -16.31 18.58 -9.36
N LYS A 103 -15.84 19.78 -9.76
CA LYS A 103 -14.99 19.95 -10.94
C LYS A 103 -13.63 19.27 -10.77
N ILE A 104 -12.98 19.43 -9.61
CA ILE A 104 -11.70 18.80 -9.30
C ILE A 104 -11.83 17.28 -9.29
N SER A 105 -12.87 16.75 -8.63
CA SER A 105 -13.11 15.30 -8.55
C SER A 105 -13.36 14.69 -9.92
N THR A 106 -14.21 15.31 -10.75
CA THR A 106 -14.49 14.80 -12.11
C THR A 106 -13.23 14.80 -12.97
N LEU A 107 -12.43 15.88 -12.91
CA LEU A 107 -11.20 15.97 -13.68
C LEU A 107 -10.17 14.91 -13.21
N THR A 108 -10.02 14.76 -11.90
CA THR A 108 -9.08 13.78 -11.32
C THR A 108 -9.47 12.35 -11.67
N ILE A 109 -10.75 11.99 -11.51
CA ILE A 109 -11.25 10.67 -11.87
C ILE A 109 -11.09 10.43 -13.37
N GLY A 110 -11.41 11.41 -14.21
CA GLY A 110 -11.24 11.32 -15.66
C GLY A 110 -9.78 11.04 -16.05
N ILE A 111 -8.84 11.79 -15.50
CA ILE A 111 -7.40 11.58 -15.76
C ILE A 111 -6.95 10.19 -15.29
N LEU A 112 -7.37 9.76 -14.08
CA LEU A 112 -7.01 8.45 -13.55
C LEU A 112 -7.56 7.31 -14.44
N LEU A 113 -8.80 7.41 -14.90
CA LEU A 113 -9.37 6.41 -15.80
C LEU A 113 -8.64 6.36 -17.13
N ILE A 114 -8.35 7.51 -17.74
CA ILE A 114 -7.63 7.58 -19.02
C ILE A 114 -6.23 6.97 -18.86
N THR A 115 -5.48 7.37 -17.84
CA THR A 115 -4.12 6.84 -17.63
C THR A 115 -4.14 5.34 -17.35
N THR A 116 -5.13 4.83 -16.62
CA THR A 116 -5.30 3.39 -16.37
C THR A 116 -5.64 2.62 -17.66
N ILE A 117 -6.52 3.15 -18.50
CA ILE A 117 -6.85 2.54 -19.80
C ILE A 117 -5.61 2.47 -20.69
N VAL A 118 -4.85 3.57 -20.77
CA VAL A 118 -3.61 3.61 -21.55
C VAL A 118 -2.58 2.60 -21.02
N ALA A 119 -2.37 2.56 -19.71
CA ALA A 119 -1.44 1.60 -19.10
C ALA A 119 -1.85 0.14 -19.34
N ALA A 120 -3.13 -0.17 -19.18
CA ALA A 120 -3.66 -1.50 -19.44
C ALA A 120 -3.53 -1.89 -20.92
N SER A 121 -3.79 -0.96 -21.83
CA SER A 121 -3.63 -1.18 -23.27
C SER A 121 -2.18 -1.47 -23.66
N ILE A 122 -1.22 -0.73 -23.07
CA ILE A 122 0.20 -0.97 -23.27
C ILE A 122 0.58 -2.34 -22.71
N GLY A 123 0.11 -2.71 -21.52
CA GLY A 123 0.37 -4.02 -20.92
C GLY A 123 -0.11 -5.18 -21.79
N ILE A 124 -1.34 -5.10 -22.31
CA ILE A 124 -1.91 -6.11 -23.22
C ILE A 124 -1.13 -6.17 -24.54
N LEU A 125 -0.77 -5.01 -25.08
CA LEU A 125 0.00 -4.93 -26.32
C LEU A 125 1.37 -5.59 -26.15
N MET A 126 2.08 -5.30 -25.06
CA MET A 126 3.37 -5.90 -24.76
C MET A 126 3.26 -7.41 -24.52
N ALA A 127 2.26 -7.87 -23.80
CA ALA A 127 2.04 -9.31 -23.59
C ALA A 127 1.82 -10.05 -24.92
N LYS A 128 1.05 -9.46 -25.84
CA LYS A 128 0.83 -10.04 -27.17
C LYS A 128 2.05 -9.94 -28.08
N LEU A 129 2.76 -8.81 -28.07
CA LEU A 129 3.94 -8.58 -28.91
C LEU A 129 5.07 -9.54 -28.59
N PHE A 130 5.30 -9.78 -27.30
CA PHE A 130 6.36 -10.68 -26.82
C PHE A 130 5.88 -12.14 -26.65
N GLY A 131 4.63 -12.45 -26.99
CA GLY A 131 4.08 -13.80 -26.86
C GLY A 131 4.17 -14.36 -25.44
N LEU A 132 4.03 -13.50 -24.44
CA LEU A 132 4.18 -13.88 -23.03
C LEU A 132 3.06 -14.87 -22.66
N THR A 133 3.42 -16.11 -22.46
CA THR A 133 2.51 -17.17 -22.01
C THR A 133 3.03 -17.76 -20.71
N ALA A 134 2.12 -18.23 -19.87
CA ALA A 134 2.46 -18.93 -18.63
C ALA A 134 2.79 -20.43 -18.85
N VAL A 135 2.87 -20.87 -20.12
CA VAL A 135 3.12 -22.27 -20.48
C VAL A 135 4.56 -22.60 -20.12
N GLY A 136 4.77 -23.64 -19.31
CA GLY A 136 6.10 -24.10 -18.88
C GLY A 136 6.63 -23.47 -17.60
N LEU A 137 5.89 -22.56 -16.96
CA LEU A 137 6.21 -22.11 -15.61
C LEU A 137 5.75 -23.17 -14.59
N THR A 138 6.70 -23.69 -13.82
CA THR A 138 6.38 -24.55 -12.67
C THR A 138 5.90 -23.67 -11.53
N SER A 139 4.63 -23.83 -11.13
CA SER A 139 4.06 -23.07 -10.01
C SER A 139 4.70 -23.53 -8.70
N THR A 140 5.24 -22.60 -7.94
CA THR A 140 5.65 -22.86 -6.56
C THR A 140 4.43 -22.96 -5.64
N ALA A 141 4.55 -23.58 -4.46
CA ALA A 141 3.47 -23.68 -3.50
C ALA A 141 2.90 -22.28 -3.11
N ALA A 142 3.75 -21.25 -3.08
CA ALA A 142 3.35 -19.87 -2.81
C ALA A 142 2.53 -19.27 -3.97
N GLU A 143 2.85 -19.62 -5.21
CA GLU A 143 2.11 -19.17 -6.40
C GLU A 143 0.76 -19.86 -6.51
N VAL A 144 0.69 -21.15 -6.18
CA VAL A 144 -0.58 -21.90 -6.12
C VAL A 144 -1.50 -21.26 -5.07
N ALA A 145 -1.00 -21.04 -3.85
CA ALA A 145 -1.78 -20.39 -2.78
C ALA A 145 -2.24 -18.99 -3.18
N ARG A 146 -1.41 -18.21 -3.90
CA ARG A 146 -1.79 -16.90 -4.42
C ARG A 146 -2.83 -17.02 -5.55
N GLY A 147 -2.72 -18.03 -6.40
CA GLY A 147 -3.70 -18.35 -7.44
C GLY A 147 -5.08 -18.68 -6.86
N GLU A 148 -5.13 -19.51 -5.84
CA GLU A 148 -6.35 -19.86 -5.10
C GLU A 148 -6.97 -18.62 -4.43
N TYR A 149 -6.15 -17.78 -3.79
CA TYR A 149 -6.59 -16.51 -3.22
C TYR A 149 -7.18 -15.59 -4.28
N MET A 150 -6.55 -15.49 -5.45
CA MET A 150 -7.07 -14.67 -6.56
C MET A 150 -8.36 -15.25 -7.15
N GLN A 151 -8.47 -16.57 -7.29
CA GLN A 151 -9.71 -17.23 -7.75
C GLN A 151 -10.85 -17.02 -6.77
N GLY A 152 -10.61 -17.14 -5.46
CA GLY A 152 -11.58 -16.81 -4.43
C GLY A 152 -12.04 -15.34 -4.51
N ASN A 153 -11.12 -14.43 -4.81
CA ASN A 153 -11.44 -13.01 -5.02
C ASN A 153 -12.27 -12.76 -6.28
N LEU A 154 -11.98 -13.49 -7.37
CA LEU A 154 -12.74 -13.40 -8.61
C LEU A 154 -14.17 -13.98 -8.44
N ALA A 155 -14.30 -15.10 -7.71
CA ALA A 155 -15.61 -15.66 -7.38
C ALA A 155 -16.43 -14.68 -6.55
N ALA A 156 -15.87 -14.13 -5.48
CA ALA A 156 -16.51 -13.10 -4.67
C ALA A 156 -16.87 -11.83 -5.47
N ALA A 157 -16.02 -11.43 -6.42
CA ALA A 157 -16.30 -10.27 -7.27
C ALA A 157 -17.42 -10.54 -8.31
N LYS A 158 -17.53 -11.78 -8.80
CA LYS A 158 -18.60 -12.18 -9.71
C LYS A 158 -19.98 -12.25 -9.03
N GLU A 159 -20.01 -12.58 -7.73
CA GLU A 159 -21.23 -12.58 -6.92
C GLU A 159 -21.69 -11.17 -6.53
N LEU A 160 -20.79 -10.16 -6.56
CA LEU A 160 -21.14 -8.78 -6.27
C LEU A 160 -21.83 -8.15 -7.50
N SER A 161 -23.13 -7.87 -7.38
CA SER A 161 -23.80 -6.99 -8.32
C SER A 161 -23.22 -5.57 -8.26
N LEU A 162 -23.26 -4.82 -9.37
CA LEU A 162 -22.82 -3.42 -9.38
C LEU A 162 -23.44 -2.58 -8.24
N PRO A 163 -24.76 -2.71 -7.94
CA PRO A 163 -25.35 -2.02 -6.80
C PRO A 163 -24.73 -2.40 -5.45
N SER A 164 -24.47 -3.68 -5.21
CA SER A 164 -23.84 -4.13 -3.94
C SER A 164 -22.40 -3.67 -3.83
N LEU A 165 -21.67 -3.58 -4.93
CA LEU A 165 -20.32 -3.00 -4.95
C LEU A 165 -20.35 -1.51 -4.58
N LEU A 166 -21.28 -0.72 -5.14
CA LEU A 166 -21.45 0.68 -4.80
C LEU A 166 -21.82 0.88 -3.32
N LEU A 167 -22.73 0.03 -2.81
CA LEU A 167 -23.08 0.05 -1.37
C LEU A 167 -21.90 -0.32 -0.47
N SER A 168 -20.98 -1.16 -0.92
CA SER A 168 -19.80 -1.54 -0.14
C SER A 168 -18.82 -0.39 0.10
N PHE A 169 -18.90 0.69 -0.68
CA PHE A 169 -18.10 1.90 -0.48
C PHE A 169 -18.63 2.78 0.66
N ILE A 170 -19.88 2.59 1.06
CA ILE A 170 -20.49 3.32 2.16
C ILE A 170 -20.13 2.59 3.47
N PRO A 171 -19.50 3.26 4.43
CA PRO A 171 -19.12 2.62 5.69
C PRO A 171 -20.37 2.38 6.55
N ALA A 172 -20.77 1.13 6.73
CA ALA A 172 -21.78 0.77 7.73
C ALA A 172 -21.23 0.97 9.17
N ASN A 173 -19.93 0.73 9.34
CA ASN A 173 -19.22 1.01 10.58
C ASN A 173 -17.84 1.61 10.26
N PRO A 174 -17.67 2.95 10.39
CA PRO A 174 -16.41 3.61 10.08
C PRO A 174 -15.21 3.08 10.87
N PHE A 175 -15.42 2.69 12.13
CA PHE A 175 -14.33 2.17 12.97
C PHE A 175 -13.86 0.80 12.50
N LEU A 176 -14.76 -0.06 12.04
CA LEU A 176 -14.40 -1.33 11.41
C LEU A 176 -13.60 -1.10 10.12
N ASP A 177 -14.00 -0.11 9.32
CA ASP A 177 -13.27 0.22 8.10
C ASP A 177 -11.88 0.82 8.39
N MET A 178 -11.72 1.54 9.49
CA MET A 178 -10.42 2.02 9.95
C MET A 178 -9.45 0.89 10.32
N THR A 179 -9.92 -0.32 10.60
CA THR A 179 -9.06 -1.50 10.82
C THR A 179 -8.58 -2.16 9.54
N GLY A 180 -9.09 -1.75 8.37
CA GLY A 180 -8.77 -2.37 7.08
C GLY A 180 -9.38 -3.77 6.89
N ALA A 181 -10.41 -4.14 7.66
CA ALA A 181 -10.99 -5.48 7.69
C ALA A 181 -11.66 -5.89 6.36
N ARG A 182 -12.13 -4.93 5.57
CA ARG A 182 -12.76 -5.16 4.26
C ARG A 182 -11.85 -4.73 3.13
N LYS A 183 -11.97 -5.34 1.94
CA LYS A 183 -11.23 -4.93 0.74
C LYS A 183 -11.54 -3.50 0.30
N THR A 184 -12.76 -3.03 0.59
CA THR A 184 -13.25 -1.67 0.30
C THR A 184 -13.03 -0.69 1.44
N SER A 185 -12.43 -1.11 2.57
CA SER A 185 -12.26 -0.31 3.79
C SER A 185 -11.59 1.04 3.50
N THR A 186 -10.54 1.07 2.68
CA THR A 186 -9.86 2.33 2.33
C THR A 186 -10.80 3.31 1.65
N ILE A 187 -11.62 2.85 0.71
CA ILE A 187 -12.60 3.70 0.02
C ILE A 187 -13.70 4.16 0.99
N ALA A 188 -14.15 3.26 1.85
CA ALA A 188 -15.14 3.59 2.87
C ALA A 188 -14.63 4.66 3.85
N VAL A 189 -13.36 4.59 4.27
CA VAL A 189 -12.71 5.64 5.09
C VAL A 189 -12.63 6.96 4.35
N VAL A 190 -12.32 6.95 3.04
CA VAL A 190 -12.35 8.15 2.20
C VAL A 190 -13.75 8.77 2.19
N VAL A 191 -14.79 7.98 1.95
CA VAL A 191 -16.19 8.45 1.97
C VAL A 191 -16.53 9.05 3.32
N PHE A 192 -16.18 8.39 4.42
CA PHE A 192 -16.41 8.91 5.77
C PHE A 192 -15.67 10.22 6.03
N ALA A 193 -14.42 10.33 5.61
CA ALA A 193 -13.63 11.55 5.72
C ALA A 193 -14.25 12.72 4.92
N ILE A 194 -14.80 12.44 3.75
CA ILE A 194 -15.53 13.43 2.94
C ILE A 194 -16.76 13.92 3.71
N PHE A 195 -17.56 13.02 4.28
CA PHE A 195 -18.74 13.43 5.08
C PHE A 195 -18.36 14.30 6.25
N ILE A 196 -17.30 13.97 7.00
CA ILE A 196 -16.81 14.81 8.10
C ILE A 196 -16.37 16.18 7.58
N GLY A 197 -15.56 16.22 6.53
CA GLY A 197 -15.04 17.47 5.97
C GLY A 197 -16.15 18.38 5.45
N VAL A 198 -17.11 17.85 4.71
CA VAL A 198 -18.27 18.60 4.19
C VAL A 198 -19.17 19.08 5.33
N SER A 199 -19.42 18.24 6.31
CA SER A 199 -20.21 18.65 7.49
C SER A 199 -19.53 19.77 8.28
N ALA A 200 -18.22 19.68 8.45
CA ALA A 200 -17.45 20.72 9.14
C ALA A 200 -17.44 22.05 8.37
N THR A 201 -17.28 22.02 7.05
CA THR A 201 -17.38 23.26 6.23
C THR A 201 -18.78 23.84 6.25
N GLY A 202 -19.83 23.00 6.32
CA GLY A 202 -21.24 23.47 6.43
C GLY A 202 -21.56 24.24 7.71
N ILE A 203 -20.81 24.02 8.79
CA ILE A 203 -21.01 24.77 10.06
C ILE A 203 -20.11 26.02 10.16
N ALA A 204 -19.16 26.23 9.25
CA ALA A 204 -18.20 27.33 9.31
C ALA A 204 -18.87 28.71 9.38
N GLY A 205 -19.96 28.91 8.64
CA GLY A 205 -20.73 30.18 8.66
C GLY A 205 -21.62 30.36 9.89
N LYS A 206 -22.08 29.27 10.53
CA LYS A 206 -22.99 29.31 11.67
C LYS A 206 -22.27 29.31 13.01
N LYS A 207 -21.15 28.59 13.12
CA LYS A 207 -20.36 28.43 14.35
C LYS A 207 -18.86 28.48 14.03
N PRO A 208 -18.31 29.66 13.73
CA PRO A 208 -16.92 29.80 13.28
C PRO A 208 -15.88 29.33 14.30
N GLU A 209 -16.18 29.47 15.60
CA GLU A 209 -15.30 29.02 16.68
C GLU A 209 -15.12 27.48 16.66
N VAL A 210 -16.23 26.75 16.48
CA VAL A 210 -16.21 25.28 16.40
C VAL A 210 -15.44 24.82 15.16
N PHE A 211 -15.67 25.48 14.03
CA PHE A 211 -14.94 25.20 12.79
C PHE A 211 -13.44 25.42 12.96
N THR A 212 -13.03 26.56 13.55
CA THR A 212 -11.62 26.89 13.77
C THR A 212 -10.94 25.89 14.69
N SER A 213 -11.59 25.50 15.79
CA SER A 213 -11.07 24.51 16.73
C SER A 213 -10.91 23.14 16.06
N PHE A 214 -11.91 22.70 15.31
CA PHE A 214 -11.85 21.43 14.57
C PHE A 214 -10.76 21.46 13.48
N SER A 215 -10.67 22.53 12.72
CA SER A 215 -9.65 22.71 11.67
C SER A 215 -8.24 22.67 12.26
N SER A 216 -8.02 23.31 13.40
CA SER A 216 -6.74 23.28 14.12
C SER A 216 -6.40 21.86 14.60
N PHE A 217 -7.37 21.13 15.15
CA PHE A 217 -7.20 19.75 15.58
C PHE A 217 -6.79 18.84 14.39
N VAL A 218 -7.51 18.93 13.27
CA VAL A 218 -7.20 18.15 12.05
C VAL A 218 -5.81 18.54 11.52
N HIS A 219 -5.45 19.81 11.53
CA HIS A 219 -4.13 20.25 11.11
C HIS A 219 -3.01 19.65 11.97
N VAL A 220 -3.16 19.69 13.29
CA VAL A 220 -2.19 19.08 14.22
C VAL A 220 -2.08 17.58 14.00
N ALA A 221 -3.22 16.88 13.89
CA ALA A 221 -3.26 15.45 13.60
C ALA A 221 -2.55 15.12 12.28
N HIS A 222 -2.79 15.90 11.22
CA HIS A 222 -2.12 15.75 9.93
C HIS A 222 -0.60 15.92 10.05
N VAL A 223 -0.13 16.96 10.75
CA VAL A 223 1.32 17.19 10.95
C VAL A 223 1.97 16.05 11.70
N ILE A 224 1.30 15.50 12.73
CA ILE A 224 1.80 14.36 13.50
C ILE A 224 1.92 13.12 12.60
N VAL A 225 0.84 12.77 11.91
CA VAL A 225 0.81 11.57 11.04
C VAL A 225 1.79 11.68 9.88
N MET A 226 1.98 12.87 9.32
CA MET A 226 2.98 13.09 8.26
C MET A 226 4.43 12.97 8.74
N ARG A 227 4.66 13.04 10.04
CA ARG A 227 6.00 12.92 10.63
C ARG A 227 6.31 11.50 11.15
N MET A 228 5.31 10.64 11.24
CA MET A 228 5.50 9.22 11.56
C MET A 228 6.23 8.48 10.42
#